data_4f27b73f298993f59ebe168bc169ca28
#
_entry.id   4f27b73f298993f59ebe168bc169ca28
#
_cell.length_a   1.000
_cell.length_b   1.000
_cell.length_c   1.000
_cell.angle_alpha   90.00
_cell.angle_beta   90.00
_cell.angle_gamma   90.00
#
_symmetry.space_group_name_H-M   'P 1'
#
loop_
_entity.id
_entity.type
_entity.pdbx_description
1 polymer ?
#
loop_
_entity_poly.entity_id
_entity_poly.type
_entity_poly.pdbx_seq_one_letter_code
_entity_poly.pdbx_strand_id
1 'polypeptide(L)'
;MSTSEHYVCSLDTLDWQVAQDFEANFRWEYADGRDKLLNLYRKGKRQQWDSDTRIDWSQDLDPENPAGLPDEVISIFGSPTWQRLDAKGRTRLRHHLQAWQLSQFLHGEQGALVCTAKIVQQVPN
;
A
#
# COMPACT_ATOMS: atom_id res chain seq x y z
N MET A 1 -1.82 16.85 -18.07
CA MET A 1 -1.75 15.42 -17.69
C MET A 1 -1.74 15.34 -16.18
N SER A 2 -2.60 14.54 -15.60
CA SER A 2 -2.60 14.27 -14.17
C SER A 2 -1.33 13.51 -13.78
N THR A 3 -0.76 13.83 -12.60
CA THR A 3 0.42 13.11 -12.07
C THR A 3 0.15 11.61 -11.94
N SER A 4 -1.10 11.22 -11.66
CA SER A 4 -1.50 9.82 -11.51
C SER A 4 -1.36 8.99 -12.79
N GLU A 5 -1.50 9.58 -13.98
CA GLU A 5 -1.41 8.85 -15.25
C GLU A 5 -0.01 8.28 -15.53
N HIS A 6 1.05 8.80 -14.89
CA HIS A 6 2.42 8.32 -15.07
C HIS A 6 2.76 7.06 -14.27
N TYR A 7 1.93 6.69 -13.29
CA TYR A 7 2.22 5.64 -12.32
C TYR A 7 1.21 4.50 -12.31
N VAL A 8 0.23 4.54 -13.22
CA VAL A 8 -0.74 3.46 -13.41
C VAL A 8 -0.18 2.46 -14.41
N CYS A 9 -0.11 1.19 -14.02
CA CYS A 9 0.23 0.12 -14.94
C CYS A 9 -0.84 -0.01 -16.04
N SER A 10 -0.40 -0.35 -17.25
CA SER A 10 -1.33 -0.73 -18.33
C SER A 10 -2.16 -1.92 -17.87
N LEU A 11 -3.49 -1.87 -18.09
CA LEU A 11 -4.40 -2.98 -17.77
C LEU A 11 -4.02 -4.28 -18.48
N ASP A 12 -3.35 -4.18 -19.62
CA ASP A 12 -2.88 -5.32 -20.42
C ASP A 12 -1.77 -6.13 -19.74
N THR A 13 -1.12 -5.58 -18.70
CA THR A 13 -0.06 -6.24 -17.92
C THR A 13 -0.55 -6.81 -16.59
N LEU A 14 -1.84 -6.69 -16.27
CA LEU A 14 -2.42 -7.12 -14.99
C LEU A 14 -2.97 -8.55 -15.02
N ASP A 15 -2.94 -9.22 -16.16
CA ASP A 15 -3.38 -10.62 -16.27
C ASP A 15 -2.24 -11.55 -15.84
N TRP A 16 -2.39 -12.19 -14.67
CA TRP A 16 -1.53 -13.30 -14.28
C TRP A 16 -2.38 -14.49 -13.84
N GLN A 17 -1.88 -15.68 -14.10
CA GLN A 17 -2.50 -16.92 -13.68
C GLN A 17 -1.70 -17.54 -12.54
N VAL A 18 -2.41 -17.96 -11.48
CA VAL A 18 -1.82 -18.74 -10.38
C VAL A 18 -2.23 -20.19 -10.57
N ALA A 19 -1.26 -21.04 -10.91
CA ALA A 19 -1.49 -22.47 -10.99
C ALA A 19 -1.77 -23.04 -9.60
N GLN A 20 -2.78 -23.92 -9.51
CA GLN A 20 -3.09 -24.68 -8.29
C GLN A 20 -2.49 -26.08 -8.41
N ASP A 21 -1.72 -26.47 -7.40
CA ASP A 21 -1.11 -27.80 -7.36
C ASP A 21 -2.04 -28.85 -6.71
N PHE A 22 -3.07 -28.42 -5.94
CA PHE A 22 -4.07 -29.28 -5.29
C PHE A 22 -5.38 -28.55 -5.03
N GLU A 23 -6.42 -29.35 -4.77
CA GLU A 23 -7.74 -28.86 -4.43
C GLU A 23 -7.74 -28.29 -2.99
N ALA A 24 -8.25 -27.07 -2.82
CA ALA A 24 -8.45 -26.45 -1.52
C ALA A 24 -9.94 -26.41 -1.16
N ASN A 25 -10.28 -26.94 0.01
CA ASN A 25 -11.64 -26.90 0.53
C ASN A 25 -11.79 -25.78 1.55
N PHE A 26 -12.67 -24.81 1.26
CA PHE A 26 -12.98 -23.70 2.15
C PHE A 26 -14.25 -24.01 2.95
N ARG A 27 -14.20 -23.78 4.26
CA ARG A 27 -15.34 -23.93 5.16
C ARG A 27 -15.68 -22.60 5.81
N TRP A 28 -16.96 -22.38 6.02
CA TRP A 28 -17.47 -21.22 6.79
C TRP A 28 -17.49 -21.48 8.30
N GLU A 29 -16.95 -22.60 8.76
CA GLU A 29 -16.84 -22.94 10.17
C GLU A 29 -15.57 -22.32 10.77
N TYR A 30 -15.74 -21.25 11.54
CA TYR A 30 -14.65 -20.50 12.16
C TYR A 30 -14.33 -20.97 13.59
N ALA A 31 -15.14 -21.85 14.16
CA ALA A 31 -14.93 -22.37 15.53
C ALA A 31 -14.04 -23.61 15.54
N ASP A 32 -13.91 -24.31 14.42
CA ASP A 32 -13.14 -25.54 14.27
C ASP A 32 -11.68 -25.22 13.90
N GLY A 33 -10.95 -24.63 14.82
CA GLY A 33 -9.54 -24.29 14.64
C GLY A 33 -8.71 -24.59 15.86
N ARG A 34 -7.40 -24.67 15.69
CA ARG A 34 -6.47 -24.81 16.81
C ARG A 34 -6.61 -23.60 17.74
N ASP A 35 -6.77 -23.81 19.04
CA ASP A 35 -6.97 -22.74 20.05
C ASP A 35 -5.98 -21.59 19.92
N LYS A 36 -4.72 -21.92 19.63
CA LYS A 36 -3.66 -20.90 19.43
C LYS A 36 -4.00 -19.97 18.25
N LEU A 37 -4.48 -20.51 17.13
CA LEU A 37 -4.84 -19.72 15.94
C LEU A 37 -6.09 -18.90 16.18
N LEU A 38 -7.11 -19.48 16.82
CA LEU A 38 -8.33 -18.77 17.21
C LEU A 38 -8.02 -17.61 18.16
N ASN A 39 -7.09 -17.80 19.09
CA ASN A 39 -6.66 -16.74 20.01
C ASN A 39 -5.90 -15.62 19.28
N LEU A 40 -5.06 -15.94 18.30
CA LEU A 40 -4.39 -14.95 17.45
C LEU A 40 -5.41 -14.17 16.62
N TYR A 41 -6.39 -14.84 16.02
CA TYR A 41 -7.47 -14.18 15.28
C TYR A 41 -8.27 -13.20 16.16
N ARG A 42 -8.69 -13.65 17.36
CA ARG A 42 -9.39 -12.81 18.33
C ARG A 42 -8.54 -11.62 18.78
N LYS A 43 -7.23 -11.84 18.97
CA LYS A 43 -6.27 -10.75 19.29
C LYS A 43 -6.19 -9.75 18.14
N GLY A 44 -6.05 -10.20 16.90
CA GLY A 44 -6.03 -9.35 15.69
C GLY A 44 -7.28 -8.47 15.62
N LYS A 45 -8.47 -9.06 15.77
CA LYS A 45 -9.74 -8.30 15.78
C LYS A 45 -9.78 -7.21 16.87
N ARG A 46 -9.31 -7.52 18.08
CA ARG A 46 -9.31 -6.53 19.17
C ARG A 46 -8.28 -5.41 18.99
N GLN A 47 -7.24 -5.66 18.23
CA GLN A 47 -6.13 -4.72 18.00
C GLN A 47 -6.23 -3.99 16.65
N GLN A 48 -7.20 -4.33 15.83
CA GLN A 48 -7.43 -3.65 14.58
C GLN A 48 -7.72 -2.18 14.83
N TRP A 49 -6.99 -1.30 14.16
CA TRP A 49 -7.26 0.12 14.22
C TRP A 49 -8.39 0.50 13.25
N ASP A 50 -9.10 1.52 13.61
CA ASP A 50 -10.24 2.05 12.84
C ASP A 50 -9.89 3.47 12.38
N SER A 51 -9.88 3.69 11.06
CA SER A 51 -9.56 4.97 10.45
C SER A 51 -10.52 6.08 10.84
N ASP A 52 -11.80 5.73 11.07
CA ASP A 52 -12.82 6.73 11.41
C ASP A 52 -12.62 7.31 12.81
N THR A 53 -11.98 6.54 13.70
CA THR A 53 -11.71 6.97 15.07
C THR A 53 -10.27 7.41 15.31
N ARG A 54 -9.34 7.05 14.43
CA ARG A 54 -7.89 7.28 14.59
C ARG A 54 -7.36 8.43 13.77
N ILE A 55 -8.02 8.76 12.67
CA ILE A 55 -7.59 9.81 11.75
C ILE A 55 -8.55 10.99 11.86
N ASP A 56 -7.99 12.16 12.11
CA ASP A 56 -8.76 13.41 12.02
C ASP A 56 -8.88 13.84 10.55
N TRP A 57 -9.96 13.43 9.92
CA TRP A 57 -10.25 13.74 8.53
C TRP A 57 -10.63 15.21 8.27
N SER A 58 -10.79 16.03 9.34
CA SER A 58 -11.06 17.45 9.22
C SER A 58 -9.80 18.29 8.98
N GLN A 59 -8.62 17.70 9.10
CA GLN A 59 -7.36 18.39 8.87
C GLN A 59 -7.13 18.67 7.39
N ASP A 60 -6.92 19.95 7.06
CA ASP A 60 -6.49 20.35 5.74
C ASP A 60 -5.02 19.96 5.53
N LEU A 61 -4.72 19.44 4.35
CA LEU A 61 -3.35 19.17 3.92
C LEU A 61 -2.80 20.37 3.15
N ASP A 62 -1.51 20.64 3.33
CA ASP A 62 -0.80 21.61 2.51
C ASP A 62 -0.80 21.15 1.04
N PRO A 63 -1.47 21.85 0.13
CA PRO A 63 -1.54 21.44 -1.27
C PRO A 63 -0.17 21.45 -1.98
N GLU A 64 0.83 22.16 -1.45
CA GLU A 64 2.18 22.18 -1.99
C GLU A 64 3.07 21.05 -1.43
N ASN A 65 2.69 20.49 -0.27
CA ASN A 65 3.40 19.40 0.39
C ASN A 65 2.42 18.44 1.11
N PRO A 66 1.54 17.76 0.38
CA PRO A 66 0.44 16.99 1.00
C PRO A 66 0.93 15.84 1.90
N ALA A 67 2.14 15.34 1.70
CA ALA A 67 2.73 14.32 2.58
C ALA A 67 3.42 14.91 3.82
N GLY A 68 3.53 16.24 3.95
CA GLY A 68 4.24 16.90 5.06
C GLY A 68 5.73 16.54 5.16
N LEU A 69 6.35 16.11 4.06
CA LEU A 69 7.74 15.66 4.08
C LEU A 69 8.70 16.84 4.12
N PRO A 70 9.69 16.83 5.05
CA PRO A 70 10.77 17.81 5.03
C PRO A 70 11.57 17.68 3.72
N ASP A 71 12.04 18.81 3.18
CA ASP A 71 12.81 18.83 1.93
C ASP A 71 14.11 18.02 2.03
N GLU A 72 14.67 17.92 3.22
CA GLU A 72 15.91 17.18 3.53
C GLU A 72 15.82 15.68 3.28
N VAL A 73 14.61 15.10 3.30
CA VAL A 73 14.41 13.66 3.01
C VAL A 73 14.35 13.36 1.51
N ILE A 74 14.30 14.39 0.67
CA ILE A 74 14.30 14.25 -0.78
C ILE A 74 15.72 13.99 -1.25
N SER A 75 15.97 12.88 -1.92
CA SER A 75 17.30 12.39 -2.29
C SER A 75 18.17 13.38 -3.06
N ILE A 76 17.57 14.33 -3.77
CA ILE A 76 18.31 15.38 -4.52
C ILE A 76 18.44 16.69 -3.75
N PHE A 77 17.99 16.75 -2.49
CA PHE A 77 18.09 17.96 -1.66
C PHE A 77 19.54 18.46 -1.60
N GLY A 78 19.73 19.77 -1.68
CA GLY A 78 21.06 20.40 -1.67
C GLY A 78 21.89 20.25 -2.96
N SER A 79 21.45 19.40 -3.89
CA SER A 79 22.17 19.21 -5.16
C SER A 79 22.03 20.43 -6.10
N PRO A 80 22.91 20.56 -7.13
CA PRO A 80 22.74 21.59 -8.16
C PRO A 80 21.39 21.51 -8.89
N THR A 81 20.81 20.31 -9.00
CA THR A 81 19.47 20.14 -9.58
C THR A 81 18.40 20.74 -8.68
N TRP A 82 18.45 20.48 -7.38
CA TRP A 82 17.54 21.07 -6.40
C TRP A 82 17.61 22.61 -6.40
N GLN A 83 18.82 23.17 -6.46
CA GLN A 83 19.04 24.62 -6.44
C GLN A 83 18.46 25.32 -7.66
N ARG A 84 18.34 24.65 -8.81
CA ARG A 84 17.72 25.18 -10.03
C ARG A 84 16.19 25.13 -10.02
N LEU A 85 15.58 24.38 -9.10
CA LEU A 85 14.12 24.30 -8.99
C LEU A 85 13.59 25.56 -8.32
N ASP A 86 12.63 26.19 -8.95
CA ASP A 86 11.78 27.20 -8.33
C ASP A 86 10.75 26.57 -7.38
N ALA A 87 9.95 27.36 -6.68
CA ALA A 87 8.93 26.88 -5.76
C ALA A 87 7.95 25.90 -6.45
N LYS A 88 7.48 26.24 -7.65
CA LYS A 88 6.57 25.39 -8.44
C LYS A 88 7.22 24.06 -8.83
N GLY A 89 8.50 24.08 -9.18
CA GLY A 89 9.27 22.90 -9.49
C GLY A 89 9.42 21.96 -8.27
N ARG A 90 9.65 22.52 -7.09
CA ARG A 90 9.73 21.76 -5.82
C ARG A 90 8.39 21.15 -5.45
N THR A 91 7.30 21.91 -5.53
CA THR A 91 5.93 21.39 -5.34
C THR A 91 5.65 20.21 -6.27
N ARG A 92 5.95 20.36 -7.55
CA ARG A 92 5.77 19.31 -8.55
C ARG A 92 6.60 18.06 -8.23
N LEU A 93 7.84 18.25 -7.79
CA LEU A 93 8.71 17.14 -7.36
C LEU A 93 8.12 16.40 -6.16
N ARG A 94 7.62 17.11 -5.14
CA ARG A 94 6.97 16.48 -3.96
C ARG A 94 5.77 15.65 -4.37
N HIS A 95 4.90 16.18 -5.25
CA HIS A 95 3.74 15.44 -5.75
C HIS A 95 4.15 14.18 -6.52
N HIS A 96 5.18 14.27 -7.38
CA HIS A 96 5.68 13.11 -8.11
C HIS A 96 6.30 12.06 -7.18
N LEU A 97 7.08 12.49 -6.20
CA LEU A 97 7.69 11.59 -5.21
C LEU A 97 6.61 10.85 -4.41
N GLN A 98 5.60 11.57 -3.93
CA GLN A 98 4.47 10.98 -3.22
C GLN A 98 3.70 9.97 -4.08
N ALA A 99 3.36 10.36 -5.31
CA ALA A 99 2.65 9.48 -6.24
C ALA A 99 3.46 8.22 -6.54
N TRP A 100 4.78 8.36 -6.72
CA TRP A 100 5.67 7.23 -6.90
C TRP A 100 5.70 6.31 -5.68
N GLN A 101 5.86 6.84 -4.47
CA GLN A 101 5.87 6.06 -3.23
C GLN A 101 4.56 5.29 -3.05
N LEU A 102 3.41 5.95 -3.20
CA LEU A 102 2.09 5.31 -3.09
C LEU A 102 1.90 4.21 -4.14
N SER A 103 2.40 4.44 -5.36
CA SER A 103 2.41 3.42 -6.41
C SER A 103 3.23 2.18 -6.01
N GLN A 104 4.41 2.36 -5.38
CA GLN A 104 5.22 1.25 -4.90
C GLN A 104 4.50 0.46 -3.79
N PHE A 105 3.85 1.14 -2.85
CA PHE A 105 3.02 0.48 -1.83
C PHE A 105 1.88 -0.31 -2.47
N LEU A 106 1.13 0.29 -3.39
CA LEU A 106 0.03 -0.39 -4.09
C LEU A 106 0.49 -1.70 -4.76
N HIS A 107 1.61 -1.66 -5.47
CA HIS A 107 2.15 -2.86 -6.11
C HIS A 107 2.65 -3.90 -5.09
N GLY A 108 3.25 -3.45 -3.99
CA GLY A 108 3.66 -4.33 -2.90
C GLY A 108 2.48 -5.03 -2.24
N GLU A 109 1.41 -4.31 -1.95
CA GLU A 109 0.17 -4.87 -1.38
C GLU A 109 -0.52 -5.83 -2.34
N GLN A 110 -0.54 -5.54 -3.62
CA GLN A 110 -1.06 -6.45 -4.63
C GLN A 110 -0.28 -7.76 -4.67
N GLY A 111 1.06 -7.70 -4.63
CA GLY A 111 1.92 -8.88 -4.53
C GLY A 111 1.66 -9.68 -3.25
N ALA A 112 1.55 -9.00 -2.11
CA ALA A 112 1.24 -9.63 -0.82
C ALA A 112 -0.12 -10.33 -0.82
N LEU A 113 -1.14 -9.72 -1.44
CA LEU A 113 -2.47 -10.31 -1.60
C LEU A 113 -2.41 -11.63 -2.38
N VAL A 114 -1.72 -11.66 -3.52
CA VAL A 114 -1.54 -12.86 -4.35
C VAL A 114 -0.81 -13.96 -3.58
N CYS A 115 0.30 -13.61 -2.91
CA CYS A 115 1.06 -14.55 -2.09
C CYS A 115 0.21 -15.13 -0.96
N THR A 116 -0.56 -14.29 -0.26
CA THR A 116 -1.45 -14.71 0.83
C THR A 116 -2.53 -15.66 0.32
N ALA A 117 -3.16 -15.34 -0.81
CA ALA A 117 -4.17 -16.20 -1.43
C ALA A 117 -3.57 -17.57 -1.80
N LYS A 118 -2.36 -17.61 -2.33
CA LYS A 118 -1.67 -18.87 -2.64
C LYS A 118 -1.33 -19.67 -1.38
N ILE A 119 -0.87 -19.03 -0.31
CA ILE A 119 -0.60 -19.67 0.98
C ILE A 119 -1.88 -20.31 1.52
N VAL A 120 -3.01 -19.58 1.51
CA VAL A 120 -4.30 -20.12 1.98
C VAL A 120 -4.71 -21.37 1.22
N GLN A 121 -4.42 -21.46 -0.07
CA GLN A 121 -4.71 -22.63 -0.90
C GLN A 121 -3.79 -23.82 -0.62
N GLN A 122 -2.59 -23.60 -0.10
CA GLN A 122 -1.54 -24.61 0.01
C GLN A 122 -1.28 -25.09 1.44
N VAL A 123 -1.75 -24.38 2.45
CA VAL A 123 -1.54 -24.77 3.86
C VAL A 123 -2.53 -25.87 4.21
N PRO A 124 -2.07 -27.10 4.56
CA PRO A 124 -2.96 -28.16 5.02
C PRO A 124 -3.57 -27.78 6.38
N ASN A 125 -4.81 -28.22 6.58
CA ASN A 125 -5.56 -28.06 7.84
C ASN A 125 -4.90 -28.81 9.01
#